data_2e175d6671746c3132171b8fa86846df
#
_entry.id   2e175d6671746c3132171b8fa86846df
#
_cell.length_a   1.000
_cell.length_b   1.000
_cell.length_c   1.000
_cell.angle_alpha   90.00
_cell.angle_beta   90.00
_cell.angle_gamma   90.00
#
_symmetry.space_group_name_H-M   'P 1'
#
loop_
_entity.id
_entity.type
_entity.pdbx_description
1 polymer ?
#
loop_
_entity_poly.entity_id
_entity_poly.type
_entity_poly.pdbx_seq_one_letter_code
_entity_poly.pdbx_strand_id
1 'polypeptide(L)'
;LIVLAKNEKGYHNLIKLVSHAWTRGYYMRPRTDRSELERYHEGLIVCSACLGGEVPKRITAGQFDEAEEAIQWYKNLFGDDYYLEMQRHKATVPRANHECYPLQVNVNKYLQEYARKYNIKLICTNDVHFVDEENAEAHDRLICLSTGKDLDDPSRMLYTKQEWMKTREEMNELFADVPEALSNTLEILDKVEYYSIDHAPIMPTFAIPEDFGTEEGYRAKYTEKDLFDEFTQDENGNVVLSEEEGQAKIKRLGGYEKLYRIKLEGDYLAKLAFDGA
;
A
#
# COMPACT_ATOMS: atom_id res chain seq x y z
N LEU A 1 12.35 3.75 -1.61
CA LEU A 1 12.43 2.34 -1.29
C LEU A 1 11.22 1.62 -1.92
N ILE A 2 11.44 0.53 -2.65
CA ILE A 2 10.38 -0.34 -3.15
C ILE A 2 10.24 -1.50 -2.17
N VAL A 3 9.00 -1.81 -1.77
CA VAL A 3 8.69 -2.89 -0.82
C VAL A 3 7.58 -3.75 -1.40
N LEU A 4 7.83 -5.05 -1.50
CA LEU A 4 6.90 -6.04 -2.04
C LEU A 4 6.54 -7.04 -0.95
N ALA A 5 5.26 -7.41 -0.88
CA ALA A 5 4.80 -8.46 0.02
C ALA A 5 5.04 -9.83 -0.62
N LYS A 6 5.89 -10.65 -0.02
CA LYS A 6 6.24 -11.98 -0.49
C LYS A 6 5.16 -13.02 -0.19
N ASN A 7 4.44 -12.83 0.91
CA ASN A 7 3.40 -13.73 1.39
C ASN A 7 2.36 -12.95 2.23
N GLU A 8 1.36 -13.65 2.73
CA GLU A 8 0.28 -13.06 3.53
C GLU A 8 0.81 -12.31 4.78
N LYS A 9 1.83 -12.86 5.45
CA LYS A 9 2.48 -12.18 6.59
C LYS A 9 3.09 -10.86 6.17
N GLY A 10 3.82 -10.85 5.04
CA GLY A 10 4.40 -9.63 4.46
C GLY A 10 3.33 -8.62 4.07
N TYR A 11 2.22 -9.07 3.50
CA TYR A 11 1.08 -8.21 3.17
C TYR A 11 0.52 -7.50 4.42
N HIS A 12 0.28 -8.23 5.51
CA HIS A 12 -0.19 -7.65 6.76
C HIS A 12 0.85 -6.71 7.40
N ASN A 13 2.14 -7.02 7.29
CA ASN A 13 3.20 -6.15 7.75
C ASN A 13 3.29 -4.86 6.91
N LEU A 14 3.14 -4.97 5.60
CA LEU A 14 3.09 -3.80 4.71
C LEU A 14 1.90 -2.88 5.02
N ILE A 15 0.71 -3.44 5.30
CA ILE A 15 -0.45 -2.68 5.76
C ILE A 15 -0.11 -1.89 7.02
N LYS A 16 0.57 -2.50 8.01
CA LYS A 16 0.96 -1.81 9.25
C LYS A 16 1.95 -0.68 8.98
N LEU A 17 2.99 -0.92 8.18
CA LEU A 17 3.96 0.10 7.78
C LEU A 17 3.28 1.32 7.15
N VAL A 18 2.41 1.09 6.17
CA VAL A 18 1.67 2.17 5.48
C VAL A 18 0.70 2.87 6.44
N SER A 19 -0.04 2.12 7.25
CA SER A 19 -0.97 2.69 8.22
C SER A 19 -0.25 3.55 9.27
N HIS A 20 0.89 3.09 9.80
CA HIS A 20 1.68 3.86 10.74
C HIS A 20 2.30 5.11 10.10
N ALA A 21 2.74 5.01 8.84
CA ALA A 21 3.21 6.17 8.10
C ALA A 21 2.16 7.28 8.00
N TRP A 22 0.88 6.92 7.80
CA TRP A 22 -0.23 7.86 7.75
C TRP A 22 -0.66 8.37 9.13
N THR A 23 -0.70 7.53 10.15
CA THR A 23 -1.28 7.87 11.46
C THR A 23 -0.27 8.42 12.46
N ARG A 24 1.00 8.04 12.35
CA ARG A 24 2.07 8.41 13.29
C ARG A 24 3.24 9.12 12.62
N GLY A 25 3.56 8.76 11.39
CA GLY A 25 4.69 9.29 10.63
C GLY A 25 4.33 10.45 9.68
N TYR A 26 3.11 10.97 9.73
CA TYR A 26 2.68 12.01 8.79
C TYR A 26 3.32 13.37 9.12
N TYR A 27 4.14 13.83 8.19
CA TYR A 27 4.64 15.21 8.17
C TYR A 27 4.71 15.70 6.73
N MET A 28 3.72 16.47 6.29
CA MET A 28 3.43 16.88 4.91
C MET A 28 3.19 15.70 3.93
N ARG A 29 3.79 14.54 4.21
CA ARG A 29 3.62 13.25 3.51
C ARG A 29 3.72 12.12 4.53
N PRO A 30 3.11 10.96 4.26
CA PRO A 30 3.30 9.78 5.10
C PRO A 30 4.76 9.30 5.04
N ARG A 31 5.34 8.99 6.19
CA ARG A 31 6.74 8.56 6.32
C ARG A 31 6.83 7.34 7.21
N THR A 32 7.75 6.45 6.87
CA THR A 32 8.20 5.37 7.75
C THR A 32 9.68 5.53 8.05
N ASP A 33 10.20 4.79 9.03
CA ASP A 33 11.60 4.81 9.43
C ASP A 33 12.18 3.40 9.60
N ARG A 34 13.46 3.31 9.95
CA ARG A 34 14.15 2.05 10.13
C ARG A 34 13.59 1.22 11.28
N SER A 35 13.13 1.85 12.36
CA SER A 35 12.57 1.14 13.52
C SER A 35 11.26 0.44 13.19
N GLU A 36 10.42 1.06 12.36
CA GLU A 36 9.20 0.44 11.85
C GLU A 36 9.51 -0.69 10.86
N LEU A 37 10.51 -0.51 9.99
CA LEU A 37 10.98 -1.57 9.09
C LEU A 37 11.53 -2.77 9.87
N GLU A 38 12.34 -2.56 10.91
CA GLU A 38 12.85 -3.62 11.78
C GLU A 38 11.72 -4.42 12.44
N ARG A 39 10.65 -3.74 12.85
CA ARG A 39 9.49 -4.35 13.50
C ARG A 39 8.62 -5.18 12.55
N TYR A 40 8.52 -4.76 11.29
CA TYR A 40 7.57 -5.31 10.32
C TYR A 40 8.23 -5.82 9.02
N HIS A 41 9.51 -6.20 9.06
CA HIS A 41 10.27 -6.65 7.88
C HIS A 41 9.89 -8.04 7.36
N GLU A 42 9.37 -8.91 8.22
CA GLU A 42 9.12 -10.31 7.89
C GLU A 42 8.13 -10.45 6.71
N GLY A 43 8.50 -11.29 5.74
CA GLY A 43 7.69 -11.53 4.54
C GLY A 43 7.75 -10.41 3.50
N LEU A 44 8.70 -9.47 3.60
CA LEU A 44 8.90 -8.39 2.64
C LEU A 44 10.16 -8.61 1.79
N ILE A 45 10.05 -8.26 0.52
CA ILE A 45 11.18 -8.10 -0.41
C ILE A 45 11.40 -6.60 -0.61
N VAL A 46 12.67 -6.16 -0.59
CA VAL A 46 13.01 -4.74 -0.64
C VAL A 46 14.02 -4.46 -1.76
N CYS A 47 13.77 -3.39 -2.54
CA CYS A 47 14.65 -2.95 -3.61
C CYS A 47 15.09 -1.49 -3.39
N SER A 48 16.31 -1.15 -3.84
CA SER A 48 16.92 0.18 -3.59
C SER A 48 16.24 1.34 -4.32
N ALA A 49 15.32 1.06 -5.23
CA ALA A 49 14.55 2.01 -6.03
C ALA A 49 15.39 2.85 -7.02
N CYS A 50 14.77 3.90 -7.57
CA CYS A 50 15.37 4.82 -8.56
C CYS A 50 16.40 5.78 -7.92
N LEU A 51 16.85 6.79 -8.67
CA LEU A 51 17.74 7.85 -8.14
C LEU A 51 17.20 8.54 -6.88
N GLY A 52 15.87 8.46 -6.64
CA GLY A 52 15.21 8.93 -5.43
C GLY A 52 15.39 8.06 -4.19
N GLY A 53 15.91 6.83 -4.32
CA GLY A 53 16.17 5.92 -3.21
C GLY A 53 17.30 6.38 -2.29
N GLU A 54 17.37 5.84 -1.07
CA GLU A 54 18.39 6.23 -0.09
C GLU A 54 19.82 5.98 -0.62
N VAL A 55 20.11 4.76 -1.07
CA VAL A 55 21.43 4.38 -1.57
C VAL A 55 21.82 5.18 -2.81
N PRO A 56 21.01 5.28 -3.89
CA PRO A 56 21.34 6.11 -5.04
C PRO A 56 21.56 7.58 -4.70
N LYS A 57 20.76 8.15 -3.80
CA LYS A 57 20.95 9.56 -3.34
C LYS A 57 22.30 9.77 -2.64
N ARG A 58 22.71 8.85 -1.77
CA ARG A 58 24.01 8.92 -1.10
C ARG A 58 25.16 8.87 -2.11
N ILE A 59 25.09 7.95 -3.08
CA ILE A 59 26.07 7.85 -4.16
C ILE A 59 26.14 9.15 -4.97
N THR A 60 25.00 9.69 -5.38
CA THR A 60 24.91 10.94 -6.17
C THR A 60 25.47 12.13 -5.39
N ALA A 61 25.29 12.16 -4.06
CA ALA A 61 25.84 13.18 -3.17
C ALA A 61 27.33 12.98 -2.84
N GLY A 62 27.98 11.91 -3.31
CA GLY A 62 29.38 11.57 -2.97
C GLY A 62 29.56 11.02 -1.55
N GLN A 63 28.47 10.64 -0.89
CA GLN A 63 28.43 10.09 0.47
C GLN A 63 28.55 8.57 0.41
N PHE A 64 29.72 8.07 0.02
CA PHE A 64 29.91 6.64 -0.26
C PHE A 64 29.89 5.77 1.00
N ASP A 65 30.47 6.26 2.10
CA ASP A 65 30.47 5.54 3.38
C ASP A 65 29.03 5.35 3.89
N GLU A 66 28.23 6.42 3.86
CA GLU A 66 26.81 6.35 4.26
C GLU A 66 25.96 5.49 3.30
N ALA A 67 26.34 5.42 2.02
CA ALA A 67 25.68 4.51 1.08
C ALA A 67 25.98 3.05 1.45
N GLU A 68 27.24 2.74 1.79
CA GLU A 68 27.63 1.40 2.23
C GLU A 68 26.98 1.01 3.58
N GLU A 69 26.92 1.92 4.53
CA GLU A 69 26.22 1.70 5.81
C GLU A 69 24.73 1.37 5.58
N ALA A 70 24.08 2.12 4.70
CA ALA A 70 22.68 1.87 4.36
C ALA A 70 22.51 0.49 3.70
N ILE A 71 23.36 0.13 2.74
CA ILE A 71 23.36 -1.17 2.06
C ILE A 71 23.51 -2.32 3.08
N GLN A 72 24.48 -2.20 3.99
CA GLN A 72 24.72 -3.21 5.01
C GLN A 72 23.55 -3.34 5.96
N TRP A 73 22.93 -2.22 6.37
CA TRP A 73 21.75 -2.23 7.20
C TRP A 73 20.58 -2.99 6.52
N TYR A 74 20.29 -2.67 5.25
CA TYR A 74 19.26 -3.37 4.50
C TYR A 74 19.58 -4.86 4.31
N LYS A 75 20.83 -5.18 3.95
CA LYS A 75 21.27 -6.59 3.78
C LYS A 75 21.17 -7.37 5.08
N ASN A 76 21.52 -6.77 6.21
CA ASN A 76 21.43 -7.42 7.52
C ASN A 76 19.97 -7.67 7.92
N LEU A 77 19.05 -6.77 7.59
CA LEU A 77 17.65 -6.89 7.96
C LEU A 77 16.87 -7.84 7.03
N PHE A 78 17.06 -7.72 5.72
CA PHE A 78 16.26 -8.44 4.72
C PHE A 78 17.00 -9.66 4.13
N GLY A 79 18.29 -9.82 4.39
CA GLY A 79 19.07 -10.94 3.86
C GLY A 79 19.06 -11.03 2.34
N ASP A 80 18.62 -12.16 1.82
CA ASP A 80 18.52 -12.40 0.37
C ASP A 80 17.24 -11.82 -0.26
N ASP A 81 16.38 -11.20 0.53
CA ASP A 81 15.21 -10.45 0.07
C ASP A 81 15.51 -8.96 -0.15
N TYR A 82 16.80 -8.54 -0.07
CA TYR A 82 17.25 -7.21 -0.45
C TYR A 82 17.95 -7.22 -1.80
N TYR A 83 17.53 -6.31 -2.71
CA TYR A 83 18.06 -6.17 -4.06
C TYR A 83 18.54 -4.75 -4.33
N LEU A 84 19.66 -4.62 -5.04
CA LEU A 84 20.09 -3.35 -5.62
C LEU A 84 19.49 -3.20 -7.01
N GLU A 85 18.87 -2.06 -7.27
CA GLU A 85 18.03 -1.84 -8.45
C GLU A 85 18.71 -0.87 -9.42
N MET A 86 18.94 -1.33 -10.65
CA MET A 86 19.53 -0.56 -11.74
C MET A 86 18.44 -0.09 -12.71
N GLN A 87 18.58 1.17 -13.15
CA GLN A 87 17.70 1.77 -14.17
C GLN A 87 18.50 2.50 -15.22
N ARG A 88 17.96 2.60 -16.44
CA ARG A 88 18.59 3.28 -17.58
C ARG A 88 17.55 4.03 -18.41
N HIS A 89 17.49 5.34 -18.26
CA HIS A 89 16.54 6.21 -18.97
C HIS A 89 17.29 7.27 -19.78
N LYS A 90 17.73 6.91 -21.00
CA LYS A 90 18.42 7.83 -21.89
C LYS A 90 17.41 8.62 -22.73
N ALA A 91 17.18 9.87 -22.36
CA ALA A 91 16.29 10.75 -23.11
C ALA A 91 16.71 10.87 -24.58
N THR A 92 15.75 10.73 -25.49
CA THR A 92 15.94 10.75 -26.95
C THR A 92 15.34 11.98 -27.61
N VAL A 93 14.53 12.76 -26.88
CA VAL A 93 13.82 13.94 -27.41
C VAL A 93 14.24 15.20 -26.67
N PRO A 94 14.25 16.39 -27.33
CA PRO A 94 14.79 17.62 -26.73
C PRO A 94 14.08 18.06 -25.44
N ARG A 95 12.75 17.91 -25.36
CA ARG A 95 11.94 18.30 -24.20
C ARG A 95 11.80 17.12 -23.23
N ALA A 96 12.93 16.71 -22.63
CA ALA A 96 13.01 15.63 -21.66
C ALA A 96 14.15 15.88 -20.66
N ASN A 97 14.20 15.11 -19.59
CA ASN A 97 15.29 15.18 -18.60
C ASN A 97 16.54 14.45 -19.12
N HIS A 98 17.51 15.19 -19.60
CA HIS A 98 18.79 14.64 -20.09
C HIS A 98 19.83 14.43 -18.99
N GLU A 99 19.61 14.93 -17.77
CA GLU A 99 20.56 14.81 -16.65
C GLU A 99 20.39 13.45 -15.93
N CYS A 100 19.24 12.81 -16.05
CA CYS A 100 18.92 11.56 -15.39
C CYS A 100 19.89 10.42 -15.78
N TYR A 101 20.10 10.20 -17.08
CA TYR A 101 20.90 9.07 -17.56
C TYR A 101 22.38 9.13 -17.14
N PRO A 102 23.11 10.25 -17.24
CA PRO A 102 24.47 10.36 -16.70
C PRO A 102 24.56 10.02 -15.20
N LEU A 103 23.59 10.44 -14.41
CA LEU A 103 23.54 10.10 -12.99
C LEU A 103 23.29 8.61 -12.79
N GLN A 104 22.38 8.00 -13.54
CA GLN A 104 22.12 6.56 -13.51
C GLN A 104 23.36 5.75 -13.91
N VAL A 105 24.10 6.16 -14.94
CA VAL A 105 25.37 5.50 -15.33
C VAL A 105 26.37 5.50 -14.19
N ASN A 106 26.54 6.62 -13.51
CA ASN A 106 27.42 6.72 -12.35
C ASN A 106 26.93 5.85 -11.19
N VAL A 107 25.65 5.95 -10.81
CA VAL A 107 25.06 5.16 -9.72
C VAL A 107 25.17 3.66 -10.01
N ASN A 108 24.80 3.23 -11.22
CA ASN A 108 24.84 1.82 -11.62
C ASN A 108 26.24 1.20 -11.52
N LYS A 109 27.30 1.98 -11.76
CA LYS A 109 28.67 1.54 -11.57
C LYS A 109 28.93 1.14 -10.11
N TYR A 110 28.55 2.01 -9.17
CA TYR A 110 28.69 1.73 -7.74
C TYR A 110 27.77 0.60 -7.26
N LEU A 111 26.53 0.53 -7.76
CA LEU A 111 25.62 -0.55 -7.42
C LEU A 111 26.18 -1.92 -7.84
N GLN A 112 26.79 -2.03 -9.01
CA GLN A 112 27.47 -3.27 -9.46
C GLN A 112 28.69 -3.60 -8.57
N GLU A 113 29.44 -2.62 -8.13
CA GLU A 113 30.57 -2.80 -7.23
C GLU A 113 30.10 -3.28 -5.85
N TYR A 114 29.10 -2.62 -5.27
CA TYR A 114 28.54 -2.97 -3.97
C TYR A 114 27.82 -4.31 -4.00
N ALA A 115 27.12 -4.65 -5.10
CA ALA A 115 26.50 -5.95 -5.29
C ALA A 115 27.53 -7.09 -5.13
N ARG A 116 28.68 -6.96 -5.79
CA ARG A 116 29.78 -7.92 -5.65
C ARG A 116 30.39 -7.92 -4.25
N LYS A 117 30.65 -6.72 -3.69
CA LYS A 117 31.30 -6.55 -2.39
C LYS A 117 30.47 -7.17 -1.25
N TYR A 118 29.16 -6.99 -1.28
CA TYR A 118 28.25 -7.39 -0.20
C TYR A 118 27.41 -8.64 -0.53
N ASN A 119 27.69 -9.29 -1.66
CA ASN A 119 26.92 -10.46 -2.13
C ASN A 119 25.40 -10.16 -2.15
N ILE A 120 25.03 -9.08 -2.82
CA ILE A 120 23.65 -8.66 -3.01
C ILE A 120 23.32 -8.81 -4.49
N LYS A 121 22.15 -9.36 -4.81
CA LYS A 121 21.71 -9.50 -6.20
C LYS A 121 21.25 -8.14 -6.77
N LEU A 122 21.62 -7.94 -8.06
CA LEU A 122 21.15 -6.81 -8.85
C LEU A 122 19.84 -7.18 -9.53
N ILE A 123 18.95 -6.22 -9.70
CA ILE A 123 17.81 -6.30 -10.61
C ILE A 123 17.80 -5.10 -11.55
N CYS A 124 17.12 -5.24 -12.68
CA CYS A 124 16.90 -4.15 -13.63
C CYS A 124 15.41 -3.84 -13.72
N THR A 125 15.06 -2.57 -13.59
CA THR A 125 13.68 -2.08 -13.71
C THR A 125 13.61 -0.87 -14.63
N ASN A 126 12.40 -0.48 -15.03
CA ASN A 126 12.20 0.69 -15.89
C ASN A 126 11.36 1.80 -15.23
N ASP A 127 11.10 1.74 -13.93
CA ASP A 127 10.37 2.78 -13.19
C ASP A 127 9.12 3.28 -13.97
N VAL A 128 8.25 2.33 -14.37
CA VAL A 128 7.17 2.55 -15.33
C VAL A 128 6.15 3.56 -14.80
N HIS A 129 5.87 4.60 -15.59
CA HIS A 129 4.89 5.65 -15.29
C HIS A 129 3.75 5.73 -16.31
N PHE A 130 3.92 5.13 -17.48
CA PHE A 130 2.91 5.05 -18.54
C PHE A 130 3.11 3.77 -19.37
N VAL A 131 2.09 3.38 -20.13
CA VAL A 131 2.06 2.07 -20.80
C VAL A 131 2.94 2.03 -22.06
N ASP A 132 2.68 2.92 -23.00
CA ASP A 132 3.34 2.93 -24.29
C ASP A 132 4.22 4.17 -24.48
N GLU A 133 5.27 4.10 -25.30
CA GLU A 133 6.17 5.21 -25.58
C GLU A 133 5.42 6.48 -26.03
N GLU A 134 4.37 6.34 -26.85
CA GLU A 134 3.53 7.44 -27.31
C GLU A 134 2.76 8.17 -26.21
N ASN A 135 2.57 7.52 -25.04
CA ASN A 135 1.89 8.12 -23.90
C ASN A 135 2.76 9.14 -23.14
N ALA A 136 4.04 9.25 -23.47
CA ALA A 136 4.98 10.13 -22.79
C ALA A 136 4.54 11.62 -22.84
N GLU A 137 3.95 12.07 -23.94
CA GLU A 137 3.45 13.45 -24.07
C GLU A 137 2.19 13.69 -23.21
N ALA A 138 1.30 12.70 -23.12
CA ALA A 138 0.13 12.78 -22.24
C ALA A 138 0.55 12.82 -20.76
N HIS A 139 1.51 11.98 -20.38
CA HIS A 139 2.09 11.96 -19.03
C HIS A 139 2.74 13.30 -18.66
N ASP A 140 3.51 13.92 -19.57
CA ASP A 140 4.14 15.22 -19.36
C ASP A 140 3.10 16.32 -19.08
N ARG A 141 1.97 16.30 -19.78
CA ARG A 141 0.85 17.25 -19.53
C ARG A 141 0.14 16.98 -18.20
N LEU A 142 -0.05 15.72 -17.83
CA LEU A 142 -0.62 15.38 -16.52
C LEU A 142 0.24 15.84 -15.35
N ILE A 143 1.58 15.80 -15.51
CA ILE A 143 2.50 16.36 -14.51
C ILE A 143 2.34 17.88 -14.41
N CYS A 144 2.24 18.58 -15.52
CA CYS A 144 1.97 20.02 -15.51
C CYS A 144 0.67 20.33 -14.76
N LEU A 145 -0.41 19.59 -15.07
CA LEU A 145 -1.69 19.77 -14.40
C LEU A 145 -1.59 19.52 -12.89
N SER A 146 -0.94 18.42 -12.47
CA SER A 146 -0.82 18.04 -11.06
C SER A 146 0.08 18.97 -10.25
N THR A 147 1.04 19.63 -10.89
CA THR A 147 2.00 20.54 -10.23
C THR A 147 1.63 22.01 -10.38
N GLY A 148 0.58 22.36 -11.15
CA GLY A 148 0.18 23.72 -11.43
C GLY A 148 1.21 24.49 -12.27
N LYS A 149 1.91 23.81 -13.18
CA LYS A 149 2.96 24.36 -14.03
C LYS A 149 2.55 24.36 -15.48
N ASP A 150 2.99 25.37 -16.23
CA ASP A 150 2.82 25.43 -17.69
C ASP A 150 3.90 24.59 -18.41
N LEU A 151 3.58 24.17 -19.64
CA LEU A 151 4.51 23.38 -20.46
C LEU A 151 5.82 24.11 -20.78
N ASP A 152 5.81 25.44 -20.79
CA ASP A 152 6.96 26.29 -21.07
C ASP A 152 7.69 26.76 -19.80
N ASP A 153 7.21 26.40 -18.60
CA ASP A 153 7.89 26.75 -17.35
C ASP A 153 9.22 25.98 -17.25
N PRO A 154 10.38 26.69 -17.20
CA PRO A 154 11.68 26.02 -17.14
C PRO A 154 11.95 25.30 -15.80
N SER A 155 11.17 25.62 -14.76
CA SER A 155 11.30 25.02 -13.44
C SER A 155 10.43 23.77 -13.23
N ARG A 156 9.66 23.38 -14.24
CA ARG A 156 8.78 22.23 -14.14
C ARG A 156 9.55 20.91 -14.09
N MET A 157 8.95 19.91 -13.46
CA MET A 157 9.49 18.55 -13.46
C MET A 157 9.43 17.97 -14.87
N LEU A 158 10.55 17.38 -15.31
CA LEU A 158 10.68 16.66 -16.57
C LEU A 158 11.09 15.22 -16.29
N TYR A 159 10.41 14.29 -16.93
CA TYR A 159 10.83 12.89 -17.05
C TYR A 159 11.72 12.70 -18.29
N THR A 160 12.36 11.53 -18.39
CA THR A 160 13.19 11.22 -19.56
C THR A 160 12.38 10.84 -20.79
N LYS A 161 11.09 10.53 -20.58
CA LYS A 161 10.17 9.93 -21.56
C LYS A 161 10.55 8.52 -21.98
N GLN A 162 11.30 7.83 -21.13
CA GLN A 162 11.70 6.43 -21.31
C GLN A 162 11.02 5.48 -20.32
N GLU A 163 10.13 6.01 -19.48
CA GLU A 163 9.50 5.32 -18.35
C GLU A 163 8.21 4.58 -18.77
N TRP A 164 8.19 4.00 -20.03
CA TRP A 164 7.09 3.12 -20.46
C TRP A 164 7.32 1.66 -20.10
N MET A 165 6.26 0.84 -20.23
CA MET A 165 6.33 -0.61 -19.99
C MET A 165 7.04 -1.30 -21.17
N LYS A 166 8.35 -1.45 -21.06
CA LYS A 166 9.19 -2.10 -22.06
C LYS A 166 8.93 -3.60 -22.12
N THR A 167 9.02 -4.15 -23.34
CA THR A 167 9.00 -5.60 -23.55
C THR A 167 10.25 -6.27 -22.98
N ARG A 168 10.21 -7.60 -22.88
CA ARG A 168 11.38 -8.39 -22.47
C ARG A 168 12.57 -8.16 -23.42
N GLU A 169 12.31 -8.09 -24.70
CA GLU A 169 13.31 -7.87 -25.74
C GLU A 169 13.99 -6.51 -25.57
N GLU A 170 13.22 -5.44 -25.40
CA GLU A 170 13.74 -4.09 -25.14
C GLU A 170 14.55 -4.01 -23.83
N MET A 171 14.09 -4.66 -22.76
CA MET A 171 14.86 -4.73 -21.52
C MET A 171 16.15 -5.55 -21.68
N ASN A 172 16.13 -6.65 -22.44
CA ASN A 172 17.33 -7.43 -22.73
C ASN A 172 18.36 -6.64 -23.54
N GLU A 173 17.93 -5.84 -24.52
CA GLU A 173 18.81 -4.93 -25.26
C GLU A 173 19.40 -3.84 -24.35
N LEU A 174 18.55 -3.23 -23.54
CA LEU A 174 18.92 -2.12 -22.65
C LEU A 174 19.96 -2.54 -21.59
N PHE A 175 19.90 -3.79 -21.11
CA PHE A 175 20.75 -4.34 -20.07
C PHE A 175 21.58 -5.55 -20.52
N ALA A 176 21.92 -5.63 -21.81
CA ALA A 176 22.66 -6.76 -22.40
C ALA A 176 24.03 -7.03 -21.74
N ASP A 177 24.62 -6.02 -21.10
CA ASP A 177 25.88 -6.11 -20.37
C ASP A 177 25.76 -6.67 -18.92
N VAL A 178 24.52 -6.81 -18.40
CA VAL A 178 24.23 -7.33 -17.05
C VAL A 178 23.04 -8.30 -17.05
N PRO A 179 23.08 -9.38 -17.87
CA PRO A 179 21.92 -10.27 -18.07
C PRO A 179 21.45 -10.96 -16.79
N GLU A 180 22.33 -11.18 -15.82
CA GLU A 180 21.98 -11.73 -14.51
C GLU A 180 21.04 -10.82 -13.72
N ALA A 181 21.14 -9.50 -13.88
CA ALA A 181 20.25 -8.57 -13.22
C ALA A 181 18.81 -8.61 -13.79
N LEU A 182 18.65 -8.99 -15.03
CA LEU A 182 17.34 -9.27 -15.62
C LEU A 182 16.77 -10.61 -15.14
N SER A 183 17.60 -11.68 -15.13
CA SER A 183 17.13 -12.99 -14.64
C SER A 183 16.77 -12.97 -13.15
N ASN A 184 17.41 -12.16 -12.34
CA ASN A 184 17.09 -12.01 -10.92
C ASN A 184 15.68 -11.44 -10.68
N THR A 185 15.06 -10.78 -11.65
CA THR A 185 13.66 -10.35 -11.54
C THR A 185 12.70 -11.55 -11.47
N LEU A 186 13.03 -12.65 -12.15
CA LEU A 186 12.27 -13.89 -12.06
C LEU A 186 12.40 -14.55 -10.70
N GLU A 187 13.58 -14.42 -10.04
CA GLU A 187 13.74 -14.91 -8.69
C GLU A 187 12.79 -14.22 -7.69
N ILE A 188 12.57 -12.91 -7.86
CA ILE A 188 11.57 -12.21 -7.05
C ILE A 188 10.19 -12.81 -7.26
N LEU A 189 9.81 -13.10 -8.49
CA LEU A 189 8.53 -13.74 -8.80
C LEU A 189 8.43 -15.13 -8.14
N ASP A 190 9.50 -15.93 -8.23
CA ASP A 190 9.54 -17.28 -7.65
C ASP A 190 9.48 -17.28 -6.11
N LYS A 191 9.90 -16.19 -5.47
CA LYS A 191 9.82 -16.01 -4.01
C LYS A 191 8.42 -15.65 -3.53
N VAL A 192 7.54 -15.15 -4.40
CA VAL A 192 6.19 -14.75 -4.02
C VAL A 192 5.31 -15.99 -3.90
N GLU A 193 4.80 -16.23 -2.71
CA GLU A 193 3.85 -17.30 -2.42
C GLU A 193 2.46 -16.93 -2.96
N TYR A 194 1.69 -17.93 -3.36
CA TYR A 194 0.29 -17.68 -3.71
C TYR A 194 -0.53 -17.42 -2.45
N TYR A 195 -1.16 -16.25 -2.36
CA TYR A 195 -2.13 -15.90 -1.33
C TYR A 195 -3.23 -14.99 -1.92
N SER A 196 -4.39 -14.96 -1.27
CA SER A 196 -5.50 -14.08 -1.69
C SER A 196 -5.65 -12.93 -0.72
N ILE A 197 -5.84 -11.73 -1.25
CA ILE A 197 -6.25 -10.54 -0.49
C ILE A 197 -7.76 -10.38 -0.47
N ASP A 198 -8.49 -11.23 -1.22
CA ASP A 198 -9.93 -11.23 -1.26
C ASP A 198 -10.49 -12.05 -0.09
N HIS A 199 -11.40 -11.45 0.67
CA HIS A 199 -12.07 -12.07 1.81
C HIS A 199 -13.49 -11.52 1.94
N ALA A 200 -14.33 -12.21 2.70
CA ALA A 200 -15.67 -11.74 3.02
C ALA A 200 -15.59 -10.35 3.70
N PRO A 201 -16.57 -9.47 3.45
CA PRO A 201 -16.63 -8.17 4.10
C PRO A 201 -16.53 -8.28 5.63
N ILE A 202 -15.59 -7.53 6.21
CA ILE A 202 -15.43 -7.47 7.66
C ILE A 202 -16.38 -6.40 8.21
N MET A 203 -17.34 -6.86 9.01
CA MET A 203 -18.21 -5.95 9.77
C MET A 203 -17.49 -5.57 11.06
N PRO A 204 -17.12 -4.28 11.25
CA PRO A 204 -16.49 -3.85 12.49
C PRO A 204 -17.45 -4.04 13.67
N THR A 205 -16.91 -4.56 14.77
CA THR A 205 -17.66 -4.69 16.02
C THR A 205 -17.38 -3.47 16.90
N PHE A 206 -18.43 -2.78 17.29
CA PHE A 206 -18.33 -1.73 18.27
C PHE A 206 -18.61 -2.31 19.67
N ALA A 207 -17.70 -2.06 20.61
CA ALA A 207 -17.90 -2.47 22.00
C ALA A 207 -18.83 -1.47 22.70
N ILE A 208 -20.04 -1.92 23.02
CA ILE A 208 -20.96 -1.13 23.85
C ILE A 208 -20.47 -1.18 25.29
N PRO A 209 -20.35 -0.03 26.00
CA PRO A 209 -19.95 0.00 27.39
C PRO A 209 -20.92 -0.79 28.28
N GLU A 210 -20.40 -1.59 29.20
CA GLU A 210 -21.21 -2.46 30.08
C GLU A 210 -22.16 -1.67 30.99
N ASP A 211 -21.81 -0.42 31.35
CA ASP A 211 -22.64 0.50 32.14
C ASP A 211 -23.86 1.00 31.38
N PHE A 212 -23.87 0.95 30.06
CA PHE A 212 -25.07 1.19 29.26
C PHE A 212 -26.02 -0.02 29.27
N GLY A 213 -25.47 -1.21 29.12
CA GLY A 213 -26.24 -2.46 29.14
C GLY A 213 -25.52 -3.64 28.50
N THR A 214 -26.01 -4.81 28.77
CA THR A 214 -25.52 -6.08 28.23
C THR A 214 -26.62 -6.85 27.55
N GLU A 215 -26.30 -7.80 26.67
CA GLU A 215 -27.31 -8.69 26.04
C GLU A 215 -28.10 -9.47 27.10
N GLU A 216 -27.45 -9.93 28.18
CA GLU A 216 -28.12 -10.61 29.29
C GLU A 216 -29.12 -9.69 30.01
N GLY A 217 -28.74 -8.44 30.23
CA GLY A 217 -29.63 -7.45 30.82
C GLY A 217 -30.84 -7.17 29.94
N TYR A 218 -30.64 -7.11 28.63
CA TYR A 218 -31.73 -6.91 27.69
C TYR A 218 -32.67 -8.12 27.59
N ARG A 219 -32.14 -9.37 27.66
CA ARG A 219 -32.98 -10.59 27.76
C ARG A 219 -33.80 -10.65 29.05
N ALA A 220 -33.27 -10.13 30.13
CA ALA A 220 -34.02 -10.03 31.39
C ALA A 220 -35.10 -8.94 31.37
N LYS A 221 -34.88 -7.89 30.58
CA LYS A 221 -35.74 -6.68 30.56
C LYS A 221 -36.88 -6.78 29.53
N TYR A 222 -36.62 -7.37 28.36
CA TYR A 222 -37.57 -7.42 27.25
C TYR A 222 -37.98 -8.84 26.93
N THR A 223 -39.26 -9.05 26.67
CA THR A 223 -39.77 -10.31 26.17
C THR A 223 -39.65 -10.38 24.64
N GLU A 224 -39.75 -11.60 24.06
CA GLU A 224 -39.82 -11.75 22.58
C GLU A 224 -40.98 -10.98 21.99
N LYS A 225 -42.10 -10.88 22.74
CA LYS A 225 -43.27 -10.09 22.32
C LYS A 225 -42.92 -8.61 22.25
N ASP A 226 -42.22 -8.06 23.24
CA ASP A 226 -41.84 -6.64 23.23
C ASP A 226 -40.99 -6.33 22.03
N LEU A 227 -40.01 -7.20 21.72
CA LEU A 227 -39.14 -7.05 20.55
C LEU A 227 -39.92 -7.19 19.22
N PHE A 228 -40.87 -8.12 19.17
CA PHE A 228 -41.74 -8.29 17.99
C PHE A 228 -42.56 -7.03 17.76
N ASP A 229 -43.23 -6.52 18.78
CA ASP A 229 -44.10 -5.34 18.69
C ASP A 229 -43.26 -4.11 18.25
N GLU A 230 -42.11 -3.86 18.85
CA GLU A 230 -41.21 -2.77 18.46
C GLU A 230 -40.72 -2.90 17.02
N PHE A 231 -40.44 -4.12 16.55
CA PHE A 231 -39.95 -4.38 15.22
C PHE A 231 -41.01 -4.32 14.11
N THR A 232 -42.27 -4.51 14.46
CA THR A 232 -43.43 -4.58 13.51
C THR A 232 -44.35 -3.38 13.59
N GLN A 233 -44.15 -2.46 14.55
CA GLN A 233 -44.92 -1.25 14.73
C GLN A 233 -44.08 0.01 14.50
N ASP A 234 -44.77 1.10 14.19
CA ASP A 234 -44.16 2.44 14.14
C ASP A 234 -44.12 3.09 15.56
N GLU A 235 -43.57 4.29 15.67
CA GLU A 235 -43.49 5.07 16.89
C GLU A 235 -44.85 5.40 17.54
N ASN A 236 -45.95 5.29 16.79
CA ASN A 236 -47.30 5.53 17.26
C ASN A 236 -48.05 4.21 17.59
N GLY A 237 -47.38 3.07 17.49
CA GLY A 237 -47.96 1.75 17.75
C GLY A 237 -48.81 1.18 16.59
N ASN A 238 -48.75 1.79 15.40
CA ASN A 238 -49.45 1.24 14.26
C ASN A 238 -48.65 0.08 13.66
N VAL A 239 -49.32 -1.02 13.36
CA VAL A 239 -48.71 -2.19 12.72
C VAL A 239 -48.28 -1.84 11.30
N VAL A 240 -46.99 -1.91 11.02
CA VAL A 240 -46.35 -1.67 9.71
C VAL A 240 -45.92 -2.96 9.00
N LEU A 241 -45.80 -4.07 9.76
CA LEU A 241 -45.60 -5.42 9.22
C LEU A 241 -46.63 -6.36 9.80
N SER A 242 -47.25 -7.20 8.96
CA SER A 242 -48.11 -8.27 9.44
C SER A 242 -47.31 -9.27 10.32
N GLU A 243 -48.05 -10.09 11.08
CA GLU A 243 -47.41 -11.11 11.92
C GLU A 243 -46.53 -12.07 11.12
N GLU A 244 -46.99 -12.51 9.97
CA GLU A 244 -46.24 -13.42 9.09
C GLU A 244 -45.00 -12.76 8.52
N GLU A 245 -45.08 -11.52 8.04
CA GLU A 245 -43.93 -10.76 7.53
C GLU A 245 -42.90 -10.47 8.63
N GLY A 246 -43.36 -10.12 9.83
CA GLY A 246 -42.54 -9.87 11.01
C GLY A 246 -41.72 -11.11 11.40
N GLN A 247 -42.38 -12.26 11.53
CA GLN A 247 -41.74 -13.53 11.85
C GLN A 247 -40.72 -13.95 10.77
N ALA A 248 -41.09 -13.83 9.49
CA ALA A 248 -40.19 -14.16 8.38
C ALA A 248 -38.95 -13.28 8.39
N LYS A 249 -39.11 -11.98 8.67
CA LYS A 249 -38.01 -11.02 8.74
C LYS A 249 -37.08 -11.28 9.94
N ILE A 250 -37.65 -11.54 11.13
CA ILE A 250 -36.89 -11.91 12.34
C ILE A 250 -36.05 -13.18 12.10
N LYS A 251 -36.69 -14.22 11.48
CA LYS A 251 -35.97 -15.45 11.12
C LYS A 251 -34.79 -15.18 10.19
N ARG A 252 -34.98 -14.32 9.18
CA ARG A 252 -33.90 -13.92 8.24
C ARG A 252 -32.77 -13.18 8.93
N LEU A 253 -33.05 -12.40 9.97
CA LEU A 253 -32.05 -11.69 10.77
C LEU A 253 -31.27 -12.62 11.72
N GLY A 254 -31.72 -13.86 11.91
CA GLY A 254 -31.08 -14.87 12.77
C GLY A 254 -31.82 -15.17 14.07
N GLY A 255 -33.11 -14.82 14.12
CA GLY A 255 -34.01 -15.12 15.24
C GLY A 255 -33.93 -14.11 16.38
N TYR A 256 -34.73 -14.34 17.42
CA TYR A 256 -34.79 -13.45 18.61
C TYR A 256 -33.45 -13.31 19.33
N GLU A 257 -32.62 -14.34 19.32
CA GLU A 257 -31.27 -14.28 19.90
C GLU A 257 -30.45 -13.10 19.38
N LYS A 258 -30.48 -12.89 18.05
CA LYS A 258 -29.82 -11.72 17.45
C LYS A 258 -30.60 -10.42 17.61
N LEU A 259 -31.91 -10.51 17.75
CA LEU A 259 -32.75 -9.32 17.89
C LEU A 259 -32.49 -8.59 19.19
N TYR A 260 -32.19 -9.29 20.31
CA TYR A 260 -31.75 -8.66 21.56
C TYR A 260 -30.49 -7.81 21.40
N ARG A 261 -29.53 -8.33 20.66
CA ARG A 261 -28.30 -7.60 20.35
C ARG A 261 -28.57 -6.39 19.46
N ILE A 262 -29.38 -6.54 18.42
CA ILE A 262 -29.78 -5.45 17.52
C ILE A 262 -30.50 -4.33 18.31
N LYS A 263 -31.38 -4.69 19.25
CA LYS A 263 -32.06 -3.75 20.14
C LYS A 263 -31.04 -2.99 21.00
N LEU A 264 -30.11 -3.68 21.65
CA LEU A 264 -29.07 -3.06 22.46
C LEU A 264 -28.20 -2.11 21.62
N GLU A 265 -27.78 -2.51 20.45
CA GLU A 265 -26.99 -1.70 19.52
C GLU A 265 -27.78 -0.47 19.03
N GLY A 266 -29.07 -0.64 18.72
CA GLY A 266 -29.95 0.45 18.30
C GLY A 266 -30.18 1.47 19.39
N ASP A 267 -30.46 1.03 20.60
CA ASP A 267 -30.67 1.93 21.76
C ASP A 267 -29.38 2.71 22.11
N TYR A 268 -28.22 2.05 22.01
CA TYR A 268 -26.95 2.74 22.24
C TYR A 268 -26.64 3.76 21.13
N LEU A 269 -26.92 3.41 19.88
CA LEU A 269 -26.77 4.36 18.77
C LEU A 269 -27.69 5.57 18.92
N ALA A 270 -28.95 5.34 19.32
CA ALA A 270 -29.89 6.42 19.63
C ALA A 270 -29.36 7.33 20.75
N LYS A 271 -28.86 6.74 21.85
CA LYS A 271 -28.21 7.50 22.93
C LYS A 271 -27.08 8.38 22.42
N LEU A 272 -26.14 7.80 21.63
CA LEU A 272 -25.02 8.57 21.09
C LEU A 272 -25.47 9.70 20.16
N ALA A 273 -26.52 9.48 19.38
CA ALA A 273 -27.07 10.50 18.51
C ALA A 273 -27.68 11.67 19.31
N PHE A 274 -28.43 11.38 20.37
CA PHE A 274 -29.01 12.41 21.23
C PHE A 274 -27.97 13.14 22.12
N ASP A 275 -26.93 12.44 22.57
CA ASP A 275 -25.84 13.05 23.35
C ASP A 275 -24.96 13.98 22.48
N GLY A 276 -24.93 13.76 21.17
CA GLY A 276 -24.13 14.53 20.20
C GLY A 276 -24.89 15.68 19.54
N ALA A 277 -26.20 15.76 19.69
CA ALA A 277 -27.05 16.81 19.14
C ALA A 277 -27.15 18.03 20.09
#